data_af332e23690e58448564e516b7ba5651
#
_entry.id   af332e23690e58448564e516b7ba5651
#
_cell.length_a   1.000
_cell.length_b   1.000
_cell.length_c   1.000
_cell.angle_alpha   90.00
_cell.angle_beta   90.00
_cell.angle_gamma   90.00
#
_symmetry.space_group_name_H-M   'P 1'
#
loop_
_entity.id
_entity.type
_entity.pdbx_description
1 polymer ?
#
loop_
_entity_poly.entity_id
_entity_poly.type
_entity_poly.pdbx_seq_one_letter_code
_entity_poly.pdbx_strand_id
1 'polypeptide(L)'
;MARKKKKDEVENYFNNVANYQTEAEARAVTPEGVKVFCAFDELVPIGKVVPNPGNPNTHPPKQVALLAAIIKGQGWRKPITVSKRSGFVVTGHGRLEAAQSMQASVVPVEYQEYASEAEEYADLMADNRLAELSEMNTSALADMLQQMDTGEIPLEMSGYTEEDLEDLLNALGGVDDTENNGEDTVPPPKNIPMTHAGDIWHLGQHRLICGDSTKPETLQKLLGDELAQCVNTDPPYGISLDGGGGNGKRQKQQIENNGMIANDELT
;
A
#
# COMPACT_ATOMS: atom_id res chain seq x y z
N MET A 1 -17.64 -19.61 3.41
CA MET A 1 -16.40 -19.42 2.61
C MET A 1 -15.72 -18.09 2.94
N ALA A 2 -16.38 -16.93 2.93
CA ALA A 2 -15.79 -15.61 3.21
C ALA A 2 -15.04 -15.49 4.57
N ARG A 3 -15.55 -16.11 5.63
CA ARG A 3 -14.96 -16.06 6.99
C ARG A 3 -13.63 -16.85 7.10
N LYS A 4 -13.44 -17.89 6.27
CA LYS A 4 -12.21 -18.68 6.21
C LYS A 4 -11.15 -17.93 5.40
N LYS A 5 -11.54 -17.35 4.25
CA LYS A 5 -10.66 -16.54 3.40
C LYS A 5 -10.05 -15.37 4.18
N LYS A 6 -10.87 -14.62 4.93
CA LYS A 6 -10.44 -13.49 5.77
C LYS A 6 -9.51 -13.90 6.94
N LYS A 7 -9.60 -15.15 7.43
CA LYS A 7 -8.69 -15.67 8.46
C LYS A 7 -7.33 -16.07 7.86
N ASP A 8 -7.35 -16.67 6.69
CA ASP A 8 -6.14 -17.09 5.97
C ASP A 8 -5.34 -15.86 5.47
N GLU A 9 -6.01 -14.77 5.07
CA GLU A 9 -5.42 -13.48 4.69
C GLU A 9 -4.74 -12.79 5.87
N VAL A 10 -5.38 -12.75 7.04
CA VAL A 10 -4.81 -12.19 8.27
C VAL A 10 -3.57 -13.00 8.72
N GLU A 11 -3.59 -14.32 8.57
CA GLU A 11 -2.49 -15.19 8.95
C GLU A 11 -1.30 -15.03 7.98
N ASN A 12 -1.55 -14.86 6.68
CA ASN A 12 -0.51 -14.53 5.69
C ASN A 12 0.10 -13.16 5.93
N TYR A 13 -0.71 -12.15 6.25
CA TYR A 13 -0.25 -10.82 6.62
C TYR A 13 0.80 -10.87 7.73
N PHE A 14 0.50 -11.54 8.85
CA PHE A 14 1.44 -11.65 9.96
C PHE A 14 2.67 -12.49 9.63
N ASN A 15 2.56 -13.48 8.75
CA ASN A 15 3.69 -14.31 8.33
C ASN A 15 4.69 -13.51 7.47
N ASN A 16 4.22 -12.68 6.55
CA ASN A 16 5.09 -11.83 5.73
C ASN A 16 5.87 -10.83 6.59
N VAL A 17 5.17 -10.15 7.50
CA VAL A 17 5.79 -9.19 8.43
C VAL A 17 6.78 -9.88 9.38
N ALA A 18 6.48 -11.09 9.85
CA ALA A 18 7.31 -11.82 10.81
C ALA A 18 8.66 -12.25 10.25
N ASN A 19 8.78 -12.42 8.93
CA ASN A 19 10.00 -12.89 8.28
C ASN A 19 10.93 -11.76 7.82
N TYR A 20 10.45 -10.51 7.78
CA TYR A 20 11.29 -9.37 7.43
C TYR A 20 12.14 -8.91 8.62
N GLN A 21 13.43 -8.65 8.38
CA GLN A 21 14.31 -7.98 9.33
C GLN A 21 15.20 -6.98 8.59
N THR A 22 15.20 -5.75 9.07
CA THR A 22 16.06 -4.70 8.52
C THR A 22 17.55 -5.02 8.69
N GLU A 23 18.36 -4.77 7.66
CA GLU A 23 19.82 -4.92 7.71
C GLU A 23 20.53 -3.66 8.26
N ALA A 24 19.80 -2.54 8.41
CA ALA A 24 20.38 -1.29 8.87
C ALA A 24 21.11 -1.43 10.21
N GLU A 25 22.16 -0.63 10.40
CA GLU A 25 22.96 -0.59 11.61
C GLU A 25 22.21 0.14 12.74
N ALA A 26 22.05 -0.50 13.90
CA ALA A 26 21.27 0.00 15.02
C ALA A 26 22.14 0.63 16.11
N ARG A 27 21.56 1.52 16.93
CA ARG A 27 22.21 2.12 18.10
C ARG A 27 22.39 1.11 19.23
N ALA A 28 21.43 0.19 19.36
CA ALA A 28 21.44 -0.89 20.34
C ALA A 28 20.63 -2.08 19.82
N VAL A 29 20.77 -3.21 20.49
CA VAL A 29 19.98 -4.42 20.24
C VAL A 29 19.48 -4.94 21.60
N THR A 30 18.20 -5.30 21.67
CA THR A 30 17.64 -5.89 22.90
C THR A 30 18.11 -7.34 23.07
N PRO A 31 17.98 -7.93 24.26
CA PRO A 31 18.36 -9.33 24.46
C PRO A 31 17.69 -10.32 23.52
N GLU A 32 16.48 -10.00 23.06
CA GLU A 32 15.72 -10.81 22.07
C GLU A 32 16.16 -10.58 20.62
N GLY A 33 17.18 -9.73 20.38
CA GLY A 33 17.70 -9.43 19.05
C GLY A 33 16.97 -8.33 18.30
N VAL A 34 16.02 -7.61 18.94
CA VAL A 34 15.30 -6.52 18.29
C VAL A 34 16.18 -5.26 18.25
N LYS A 35 16.40 -4.72 17.05
CA LYS A 35 17.21 -3.54 16.81
C LYS A 35 16.55 -2.27 17.34
N VAL A 36 17.34 -1.32 17.86
CA VAL A 36 16.88 -0.02 18.37
C VAL A 36 17.58 1.09 17.60
N PHE A 37 16.80 1.88 16.85
CA PHE A 37 17.28 2.97 16.01
C PHE A 37 16.96 4.35 16.59
N CYS A 38 15.89 4.47 17.36
CA CYS A 38 15.50 5.73 17.99
C CYS A 38 16.54 6.19 19.02
N ALA A 39 16.53 7.48 19.32
CA ALA A 39 17.17 7.99 20.54
C ALA A 39 16.38 7.46 21.77
N PHE A 40 17.08 7.18 22.85
CA PHE A 40 16.52 6.75 24.12
C PHE A 40 17.52 7.04 25.23
N ASP A 41 17.04 7.17 26.47
CA ASP A 41 17.91 7.37 27.64
C ASP A 41 18.37 6.02 28.19
N GLU A 42 17.47 5.04 28.28
CA GLU A 42 17.75 3.75 28.89
C GLU A 42 16.94 2.61 28.23
N LEU A 43 17.51 1.40 28.23
CA LEU A 43 16.77 0.15 27.97
C LEU A 43 16.22 -0.34 29.32
N VAL A 44 14.93 -0.09 29.56
CA VAL A 44 14.26 -0.37 30.83
C VAL A 44 13.60 -1.74 30.81
N PRO A 45 13.77 -2.57 31.86
CA PRO A 45 13.00 -3.80 32.03
C PRO A 45 11.49 -3.51 31.91
N ILE A 46 10.78 -4.27 31.06
CA ILE A 46 9.36 -4.01 30.73
C ILE A 46 8.46 -3.97 31.97
N GLY A 47 8.75 -4.79 32.97
CA GLY A 47 8.01 -4.82 34.25
C GLY A 47 8.16 -3.56 35.11
N LYS A 48 9.10 -2.65 34.77
CA LYS A 48 9.27 -1.37 35.45
C LYS A 48 8.57 -0.21 34.74
N VAL A 49 8.11 -0.41 33.52
CA VAL A 49 7.40 0.61 32.74
C VAL A 49 5.92 0.54 33.08
N VAL A 50 5.41 1.59 33.71
CA VAL A 50 4.03 1.62 34.21
C VAL A 50 3.14 2.43 33.27
N PRO A 51 2.10 1.81 32.66
CA PRO A 51 1.16 2.56 31.82
C PRO A 51 0.42 3.60 32.65
N ASN A 52 0.08 4.74 32.03
CA ASN A 52 -0.69 5.77 32.71
C ASN A 52 -2.15 5.30 32.91
N PRO A 53 -2.65 5.22 34.16
CA PRO A 53 -4.02 4.79 34.41
C PRO A 53 -5.07 5.77 33.90
N GLY A 54 -4.69 7.02 33.62
CA GLY A 54 -5.55 8.06 33.05
C GLY A 54 -5.58 8.06 31.50
N ASN A 55 -4.86 7.15 30.83
CA ASN A 55 -4.88 7.07 29.37
C ASN A 55 -6.27 6.63 28.87
N PRO A 56 -6.97 7.46 28.06
CA PRO A 56 -8.29 7.11 27.54
C PRO A 56 -8.25 6.13 26.36
N ASN A 57 -7.08 5.95 25.73
CA ASN A 57 -6.97 5.15 24.53
C ASN A 57 -6.83 3.66 24.86
N THR A 58 -7.53 2.85 24.06
CA THR A 58 -7.43 1.39 24.07
C THR A 58 -6.93 0.91 22.70
N HIS A 59 -6.10 -0.11 22.69
CA HIS A 59 -5.54 -0.66 21.47
C HIS A 59 -6.17 -2.01 21.14
N PRO A 60 -6.87 -2.15 19.99
CA PRO A 60 -7.41 -3.44 19.56
C PRO A 60 -6.30 -4.48 19.39
N PRO A 61 -6.54 -5.77 19.70
CA PRO A 61 -5.53 -6.83 19.59
C PRO A 61 -4.87 -6.93 18.20
N LYS A 62 -5.62 -6.64 17.12
CA LYS A 62 -5.09 -6.61 15.75
C LYS A 62 -4.04 -5.51 15.59
N GLN A 63 -4.28 -4.31 16.13
CA GLN A 63 -3.32 -3.20 16.09
C GLN A 63 -2.06 -3.50 16.90
N VAL A 64 -2.22 -4.08 18.09
CA VAL A 64 -1.09 -4.48 18.94
C VAL A 64 -0.23 -5.52 18.25
N ALA A 65 -0.84 -6.53 17.63
CA ALA A 65 -0.12 -7.57 16.90
C ALA A 65 0.63 -7.02 15.68
N LEU A 66 0.01 -6.10 14.91
CA LEU A 66 0.65 -5.42 13.81
C LEU A 66 1.87 -4.61 14.27
N LEU A 67 1.69 -3.81 15.31
CA LEU A 67 2.77 -2.98 15.86
C LEU A 67 3.92 -3.85 16.40
N ALA A 68 3.60 -4.98 17.02
CA ALA A 68 4.58 -5.96 17.47
C ALA A 68 5.39 -6.55 16.29
N ALA A 69 4.71 -6.89 15.18
CA ALA A 69 5.36 -7.41 13.98
C ALA A 69 6.26 -6.35 13.33
N ILE A 70 5.79 -5.10 13.20
CA ILE A 70 6.59 -3.97 12.69
C ILE A 70 7.83 -3.74 13.57
N ILE A 71 7.70 -3.74 14.89
CA ILE A 71 8.84 -3.57 15.81
C ILE A 71 9.84 -4.72 15.64
N LYS A 72 9.40 -5.96 15.50
CA LYS A 72 10.29 -7.10 15.27
C LYS A 72 11.07 -6.98 13.96
N GLY A 73 10.40 -6.59 12.87
CA GLY A 73 11.00 -6.50 11.55
C GLY A 73 11.85 -5.26 11.35
N GLN A 74 11.31 -4.08 11.62
CA GLN A 74 11.97 -2.79 11.41
C GLN A 74 12.79 -2.31 12.62
N GLY A 75 12.61 -2.90 13.79
CA GLY A 75 13.19 -2.42 15.04
C GLY A 75 12.42 -1.25 15.64
N TRP A 76 12.90 -0.80 16.80
CA TRP A 76 12.36 0.35 17.52
C TRP A 76 12.73 1.65 16.80
N ARG A 77 11.74 2.33 16.19
CA ARG A 77 11.90 3.63 15.53
C ARG A 77 11.52 4.81 16.40
N LYS A 78 10.75 4.58 17.47
CA LYS A 78 10.35 5.56 18.48
C LYS A 78 10.44 4.92 19.86
N PRO A 79 10.94 5.64 20.91
CA PRO A 79 10.96 5.14 22.29
C PRO A 79 9.58 5.16 22.91
N ILE A 80 9.47 4.64 24.13
CA ILE A 80 8.34 4.88 25.03
C ILE A 80 8.72 6.07 25.89
N THR A 81 7.86 7.11 25.94
CA THR A 81 8.11 8.29 26.76
C THR A 81 7.52 8.11 28.13
N VAL A 82 8.34 8.31 29.16
CA VAL A 82 7.97 8.18 30.58
C VAL A 82 8.17 9.50 31.28
N SER A 83 7.19 9.94 32.05
CA SER A 83 7.28 11.13 32.88
C SER A 83 8.23 10.91 34.06
N LYS A 84 9.21 11.79 34.25
CA LYS A 84 10.04 11.80 35.48
C LYS A 84 9.23 12.21 36.70
N ARG A 85 8.15 12.99 36.52
CA ARG A 85 7.30 13.47 37.61
C ARG A 85 6.44 12.36 38.21
N SER A 86 5.71 11.62 37.39
CA SER A 86 4.76 10.58 37.82
C SER A 86 5.31 9.16 37.75
N GLY A 87 6.31 8.93 36.89
CA GLY A 87 6.80 7.62 36.56
C GLY A 87 5.91 6.85 35.56
N PHE A 88 4.84 7.48 35.08
CA PHE A 88 3.92 6.84 34.11
C PHE A 88 4.31 7.10 32.66
N VAL A 89 3.90 6.19 31.78
CA VAL A 89 3.99 6.38 30.33
C VAL A 89 3.12 7.55 29.91
N VAL A 90 3.67 8.47 29.12
CA VAL A 90 2.95 9.59 28.52
C VAL A 90 2.63 9.28 27.06
N THR A 91 3.64 8.84 26.27
CA THR A 91 3.40 8.40 24.88
C THR A 91 3.95 7.00 24.64
N GLY A 92 3.28 6.25 23.76
CA GLY A 92 3.72 4.91 23.35
C GLY A 92 3.05 3.75 24.10
N HIS A 93 1.85 3.93 24.64
CA HIS A 93 1.08 2.86 25.27
C HIS A 93 0.90 1.65 24.35
N GLY A 94 0.54 1.85 23.07
CA GLY A 94 0.44 0.77 22.10
C GLY A 94 1.78 0.04 21.86
N ARG A 95 2.91 0.77 21.89
CA ARG A 95 4.26 0.17 21.83
C ARG A 95 4.58 -0.66 23.06
N LEU A 96 4.14 -0.23 24.24
CA LEU A 96 4.29 -1.00 25.47
C LEU A 96 3.47 -2.30 25.40
N GLU A 97 2.20 -2.23 24.98
CA GLU A 97 1.36 -3.42 24.80
C GLU A 97 1.92 -4.38 23.73
N ALA A 98 2.45 -3.84 22.62
CA ALA A 98 3.12 -4.64 21.60
C ALA A 98 4.36 -5.35 22.17
N ALA A 99 5.18 -4.64 22.96
CA ALA A 99 6.34 -5.22 23.64
C ALA A 99 5.95 -6.33 24.62
N GLN A 100 4.87 -6.14 25.38
CA GLN A 100 4.32 -7.17 26.26
C GLN A 100 3.87 -8.40 25.49
N SER A 101 3.18 -8.21 24.36
CA SER A 101 2.73 -9.31 23.50
C SER A 101 3.90 -10.10 22.89
N MET A 102 5.02 -9.44 22.61
CA MET A 102 6.26 -10.06 22.13
C MET A 102 7.09 -10.72 23.24
N GLN A 103 6.69 -10.58 24.50
CA GLN A 103 7.46 -11.01 25.66
C GLN A 103 8.86 -10.35 25.71
N ALA A 104 8.98 -9.09 25.29
CA ALA A 104 10.22 -8.35 25.36
C ALA A 104 10.68 -8.20 26.82
N SER A 105 11.96 -8.38 27.08
CA SER A 105 12.52 -8.21 28.42
C SER A 105 12.78 -6.74 28.76
N VAL A 106 13.16 -5.95 27.74
CA VAL A 106 13.46 -4.53 27.86
C VAL A 106 12.83 -3.73 26.72
N VAL A 107 12.61 -2.45 26.96
CA VAL A 107 12.11 -1.48 25.98
C VAL A 107 12.93 -0.19 26.03
N PRO A 108 13.13 0.53 24.89
CA PRO A 108 13.79 1.83 24.90
C PRO A 108 12.86 2.89 25.49
N VAL A 109 13.34 3.59 26.51
CA VAL A 109 12.61 4.64 27.23
C VAL A 109 13.33 5.96 27.07
N GLU A 110 12.55 7.01 26.85
CA GLU A 110 12.94 8.41 26.95
C GLU A 110 12.22 9.05 28.12
N TYR A 111 12.94 9.75 28.97
CA TYR A 111 12.38 10.41 30.17
C TYR A 111 12.14 11.89 29.92
N GLN A 112 10.88 12.32 30.06
CA GLN A 112 10.47 13.73 29.95
C GLN A 112 10.16 14.35 31.32
N GLU A 113 10.48 15.65 31.46
CA GLU A 113 10.16 16.44 32.66
C GLU A 113 8.89 17.26 32.39
N TYR A 114 7.99 17.26 33.37
CA TYR A 114 6.76 18.06 33.36
C TYR A 114 6.67 18.87 34.63
N ALA A 115 6.38 20.16 34.50
CA ALA A 115 6.26 21.05 35.66
C ALA A 115 5.00 20.77 36.51
N SER A 116 3.97 20.18 35.90
CA SER A 116 2.70 19.88 36.56
C SER A 116 2.02 18.64 35.97
N GLU A 117 1.03 18.12 36.67
CA GLU A 117 0.15 17.04 36.17
C GLU A 117 -0.67 17.49 34.96
N ALA A 118 -1.09 18.75 34.95
CA ALA A 118 -1.85 19.30 33.83
C ALA A 118 -1.01 19.35 32.55
N GLU A 119 0.28 19.67 32.65
CA GLU A 119 1.19 19.67 31.50
C GLU A 119 1.43 18.24 30.98
N GLU A 120 1.63 17.28 31.88
CA GLU A 120 1.77 15.86 31.50
C GLU A 120 0.53 15.31 30.82
N TYR A 121 -0.67 15.63 31.34
CA TYR A 121 -1.91 15.22 30.67
C TYR A 121 -2.15 15.96 29.35
N ALA A 122 -1.73 17.22 29.23
CA ALA A 122 -1.84 17.95 27.98
C ALA A 122 -1.02 17.29 26.88
N ASP A 123 0.21 16.83 27.18
CA ASP A 123 1.06 16.12 26.22
C ASP A 123 0.47 14.75 25.85
N LEU A 124 0.02 13.97 26.84
CA LEU A 124 -0.66 12.69 26.60
C LEU A 124 -1.88 12.84 25.68
N MET A 125 -2.68 13.88 25.87
CA MET A 125 -3.87 14.13 25.05
C MET A 125 -3.51 14.66 23.67
N ALA A 126 -2.47 15.51 23.57
CA ALA A 126 -2.06 16.13 22.31
C ALA A 126 -1.50 15.10 21.32
N ASP A 127 -0.66 14.15 21.78
CA ASP A 127 -0.09 13.08 20.92
C ASP A 127 -1.20 12.30 20.21
N ASN A 128 -2.25 11.96 20.95
CA ASN A 128 -3.40 11.24 20.41
C ASN A 128 -4.24 12.11 19.45
N ARG A 129 -4.56 13.33 19.87
CA ARG A 129 -5.48 14.20 19.13
C ARG A 129 -4.90 14.75 17.84
N LEU A 130 -3.61 15.08 17.82
CA LEU A 130 -2.96 15.61 16.61
C LEU A 130 -2.91 14.58 15.48
N ALA A 131 -2.75 13.30 15.80
CA ALA A 131 -2.81 12.23 14.81
C ALA A 131 -4.20 12.10 14.17
N GLU A 132 -5.28 12.30 14.95
CA GLU A 132 -6.66 12.26 14.45
C GLU A 132 -7.03 13.47 13.58
N LEU A 133 -6.39 14.63 13.80
CA LEU A 133 -6.66 15.87 13.06
C LEU A 133 -5.91 15.95 11.73
N SER A 134 -4.99 15.05 11.46
CA SER A 134 -4.27 15.04 10.19
C SER A 134 -5.16 14.51 9.07
N GLU A 135 -5.18 15.21 7.95
CA GLU A 135 -5.83 14.77 6.72
C GLU A 135 -4.80 14.05 5.84
N MET A 136 -5.18 12.88 5.34
CA MET A 136 -4.30 12.08 4.50
C MET A 136 -4.56 12.38 3.02
N ASN A 137 -3.50 12.74 2.30
CA ASN A 137 -3.55 12.83 0.84
C ASN A 137 -3.53 11.41 0.25
N THR A 138 -4.67 10.93 -0.19
CA THR A 138 -4.86 9.56 -0.68
C THR A 138 -4.05 9.27 -1.95
N SER A 139 -3.90 10.24 -2.86
CA SER A 139 -3.08 10.08 -4.06
C SER A 139 -1.60 9.91 -3.70
N ALA A 140 -1.07 10.80 -2.86
CA ALA A 140 0.32 10.70 -2.40
C ALA A 140 0.58 9.41 -1.62
N LEU A 141 -0.41 8.91 -0.85
CA LEU A 141 -0.32 7.64 -0.16
C LEU A 141 -0.24 6.48 -1.15
N ALA A 142 -1.11 6.46 -2.17
CA ALA A 142 -1.10 5.43 -3.21
C ALA A 142 0.24 5.38 -3.94
N ASP A 143 0.78 6.54 -4.35
CA ASP A 143 2.09 6.65 -5.00
C ASP A 143 3.21 6.10 -4.13
N MET A 144 3.19 6.40 -2.82
CA MET A 144 4.19 5.89 -1.88
C MET A 144 4.09 4.37 -1.69
N LEU A 145 2.88 3.84 -1.56
CA LEU A 145 2.67 2.40 -1.41
C LEU A 145 3.07 1.64 -2.67
N GLN A 146 2.77 2.15 -3.86
CA GLN A 146 3.24 1.57 -5.13
C GLN A 146 4.77 1.59 -5.25
N GLN A 147 5.44 2.67 -4.81
CA GLN A 147 6.89 2.74 -4.78
C GLN A 147 7.52 1.76 -3.78
N MET A 148 6.81 1.42 -2.70
CA MET A 148 7.25 0.42 -1.73
C MET A 148 7.06 -1.01 -2.21
N ASP A 149 6.09 -1.25 -3.11
CA ASP A 149 5.77 -2.57 -3.66
C ASP A 149 6.80 -3.04 -4.70
N THR A 150 8.07 -2.99 -4.31
CA THR A 150 9.21 -3.47 -5.11
C THR A 150 9.65 -4.87 -4.73
N GLY A 151 9.06 -5.45 -3.69
CA GLY A 151 9.45 -6.73 -3.12
C GLY A 151 10.68 -6.67 -2.18
N GLU A 152 11.31 -5.52 -1.99
CA GLU A 152 12.42 -5.35 -1.04
C GLU A 152 11.94 -5.39 0.41
N ILE A 153 10.79 -4.78 0.69
CA ILE A 153 10.17 -4.72 2.01
C ILE A 153 8.70 -5.10 1.85
N PRO A 154 8.17 -6.02 2.66
CA PRO A 154 6.74 -6.32 2.65
C PRO A 154 5.90 -5.05 2.84
N LEU A 155 4.86 -4.86 2.02
CA LEU A 155 3.99 -3.68 2.07
C LEU A 155 3.37 -3.50 3.48
N GLU A 156 3.08 -4.61 4.13
CA GLU A 156 2.52 -4.68 5.48
C GLU A 156 3.41 -4.02 6.55
N MET A 157 4.71 -3.84 6.27
CA MET A 157 5.60 -3.06 7.14
C MET A 157 5.23 -1.58 7.24
N SER A 158 4.45 -1.07 6.28
CA SER A 158 3.86 0.27 6.33
C SER A 158 2.60 0.34 7.22
N GLY A 159 2.02 -0.81 7.55
CA GLY A 159 0.72 -0.93 8.19
C GLY A 159 -0.46 -1.09 7.23
N TYR A 160 -0.20 -1.04 5.92
CA TYR A 160 -1.17 -1.26 4.84
C TYR A 160 -0.99 -2.66 4.25
N THR A 161 -2.05 -3.18 3.66
CA THR A 161 -2.06 -4.47 2.93
C THR A 161 -2.14 -4.23 1.43
N GLU A 162 -1.89 -5.28 0.63
CA GLU A 162 -2.16 -5.24 -0.82
C GLU A 162 -3.65 -4.90 -1.10
N GLU A 163 -4.58 -5.43 -0.29
CA GLU A 163 -6.02 -5.11 -0.38
C GLU A 163 -6.27 -3.61 -0.13
N ASP A 164 -5.62 -3.02 0.89
CA ASP A 164 -5.75 -1.58 1.17
C ASP A 164 -5.21 -0.73 0.01
N LEU A 165 -4.13 -1.16 -0.63
CA LEU A 165 -3.58 -0.49 -1.82
C LEU A 165 -4.52 -0.62 -3.01
N GLU A 166 -5.06 -1.81 -3.27
CA GLU A 166 -6.01 -2.06 -4.35
C GLU A 166 -7.30 -1.22 -4.14
N ASP A 167 -7.84 -1.21 -2.93
CA ASP A 167 -9.01 -0.39 -2.57
C ASP A 167 -8.73 1.11 -2.76
N LEU A 168 -7.54 1.56 -2.38
CA LEU A 168 -7.12 2.96 -2.55
C LEU A 168 -7.00 3.33 -4.04
N LEU A 169 -6.39 2.48 -4.85
CA LEU A 169 -6.27 2.68 -6.29
C LEU A 169 -7.63 2.65 -6.99
N ASN A 170 -8.51 1.72 -6.59
CA ASN A 170 -9.88 1.67 -7.09
C ASN A 170 -10.67 2.93 -6.72
N ALA A 171 -10.49 3.45 -5.51
CA ALA A 171 -11.12 4.70 -5.08
C ALA A 171 -10.59 5.91 -5.88
N LEU A 172 -9.31 5.94 -6.20
CA LEU A 172 -8.68 6.99 -7.02
C LEU A 172 -9.01 6.82 -8.51
N GLY A 173 -9.08 5.58 -9.02
CA GLY A 173 -9.49 5.27 -10.40
C GLY A 173 -11.00 5.32 -10.61
N GLY A 174 -11.79 5.27 -9.53
CA GLY A 174 -13.25 5.39 -9.53
C GLY A 174 -13.76 6.82 -9.37
N VAL A 175 -12.90 7.82 -9.47
CA VAL A 175 -13.32 9.22 -9.45
C VAL A 175 -14.24 9.50 -10.63
N ASP A 176 -15.47 9.74 -10.29
CA ASP A 176 -16.54 10.26 -11.13
C ASP A 176 -15.98 11.18 -12.22
N ASP A 177 -16.28 10.86 -13.48
CA ASP A 177 -15.92 11.60 -14.72
C ASP A 177 -16.45 13.05 -14.75
N THR A 178 -16.66 13.69 -13.60
CA THR A 178 -17.24 15.05 -13.53
C THR A 178 -16.23 16.17 -13.32
N GLU A 179 -14.96 15.88 -12.99
CA GLU A 179 -13.88 16.87 -13.07
C GLU A 179 -12.83 16.44 -14.10
N ASN A 180 -13.16 16.65 -15.34
CA ASN A 180 -12.25 16.52 -16.47
C ASN A 180 -11.16 17.62 -16.37
N ASN A 181 -10.08 17.33 -15.65
CA ASN A 181 -8.91 18.22 -15.53
C ASN A 181 -8.07 18.32 -16.82
N GLY A 182 -8.61 17.91 -17.96
CA GLY A 182 -8.00 18.16 -19.27
C GLY A 182 -6.70 17.38 -19.56
N GLU A 183 -6.15 16.65 -18.59
CA GLU A 183 -4.88 15.92 -18.76
C GLU A 183 -5.07 14.54 -19.46
N ASP A 184 -6.25 13.93 -19.32
CA ASP A 184 -6.61 12.65 -19.96
C ASP A 184 -7.46 12.81 -21.23
N THR A 185 -7.59 14.03 -21.78
CA THR A 185 -8.23 14.21 -23.07
C THR A 185 -7.31 13.68 -24.17
N VAL A 186 -7.56 12.43 -24.58
CA VAL A 186 -6.97 11.91 -25.83
C VAL A 186 -7.37 12.84 -26.94
N PRO A 187 -6.44 13.57 -27.59
CA PRO A 187 -6.80 14.46 -28.68
C PRO A 187 -7.50 13.66 -29.78
N PRO A 188 -8.51 14.21 -30.43
CA PRO A 188 -9.20 13.51 -31.52
C PRO A 188 -8.17 13.08 -32.59
N PRO A 189 -8.33 11.88 -33.15
CA PRO A 189 -7.42 11.39 -34.18
C PRO A 189 -7.33 12.42 -35.33
N LYS A 190 -6.11 12.64 -35.81
CA LYS A 190 -5.91 13.53 -36.94
C LYS A 190 -6.73 13.04 -38.13
N ASN A 191 -7.35 13.97 -38.88
CA ASN A 191 -8.13 13.66 -40.08
C ASN A 191 -7.32 12.91 -41.16
N ILE A 192 -6.00 13.01 -41.11
CA ILE A 192 -5.08 12.25 -41.95
C ILE A 192 -4.26 11.36 -41.05
N PRO A 193 -4.43 10.04 -41.05
CA PRO A 193 -3.66 9.13 -40.23
C PRO A 193 -2.19 9.17 -40.64
N MET A 194 -1.30 9.26 -39.65
CA MET A 194 0.14 9.17 -39.87
C MET A 194 0.61 7.72 -39.99
N THR A 195 -0.17 6.78 -39.49
CA THR A 195 0.15 5.34 -39.47
C THR A 195 -0.80 4.61 -40.35
N HIS A 196 -0.28 3.75 -41.20
CA HIS A 196 -1.04 2.92 -42.16
C HIS A 196 -0.91 1.44 -41.79
N ALA A 197 -1.85 0.63 -42.23
CA ALA A 197 -1.78 -0.81 -42.01
C ALA A 197 -0.47 -1.39 -42.61
N GLY A 198 0.26 -2.10 -41.78
CA GLY A 198 1.57 -2.66 -42.11
C GLY A 198 2.77 -1.81 -41.75
N ASP A 199 2.59 -0.59 -41.19
CA ASP A 199 3.70 0.22 -40.72
C ASP A 199 4.26 -0.35 -39.41
N ILE A 200 5.60 -0.37 -39.31
CA ILE A 200 6.33 -0.77 -38.09
C ILE A 200 6.99 0.46 -37.49
N TRP A 201 6.71 0.70 -36.21
CA TRP A 201 7.33 1.74 -35.41
C TRP A 201 8.40 1.14 -34.49
N HIS A 202 9.56 1.77 -34.44
CA HIS A 202 10.65 1.42 -33.53
C HIS A 202 10.67 2.34 -32.33
N LEU A 203 10.51 1.77 -31.13
CA LEU A 203 10.52 2.46 -29.84
C LEU A 203 11.74 1.98 -29.05
N GLY A 204 12.92 2.53 -29.37
CA GLY A 204 14.19 1.99 -28.91
C GLY A 204 14.41 0.57 -29.44
N GLN A 205 14.50 -0.41 -28.56
CA GLN A 205 14.63 -1.84 -28.93
C GLN A 205 13.27 -2.55 -29.18
N HIS A 206 12.15 -1.89 -28.91
CA HIS A 206 10.82 -2.45 -29.07
C HIS A 206 10.25 -2.15 -30.46
N ARG A 207 9.37 -3.01 -30.95
CA ARG A 207 8.69 -2.86 -32.24
C ARG A 207 7.18 -2.88 -32.05
N LEU A 208 6.48 -2.00 -32.72
CA LEU A 208 5.02 -1.94 -32.77
C LEU A 208 4.57 -1.98 -34.23
N ILE A 209 3.62 -2.82 -34.56
CA ILE A 209 3.03 -2.88 -35.91
C ILE A 209 1.58 -2.46 -35.87
N CYS A 210 1.14 -1.68 -36.87
CA CYS A 210 -0.26 -1.42 -37.14
C CYS A 210 -0.78 -2.50 -38.07
N GLY A 211 -1.62 -3.40 -37.59
CA GLY A 211 -2.12 -4.50 -38.43
C GLY A 211 -3.06 -5.43 -37.68
N ASP A 212 -3.63 -6.37 -38.40
CA ASP A 212 -4.53 -7.39 -37.88
C ASP A 212 -3.70 -8.50 -37.21
N SER A 213 -3.80 -8.62 -35.89
CA SER A 213 -3.05 -9.60 -35.08
C SER A 213 -3.52 -11.04 -35.27
N THR A 214 -4.65 -11.26 -35.94
CA THR A 214 -5.13 -12.61 -36.28
C THR A 214 -4.44 -13.18 -37.50
N LYS A 215 -3.70 -12.33 -38.24
CA LYS A 215 -3.01 -12.75 -39.47
C LYS A 215 -1.55 -13.12 -39.18
N PRO A 216 -1.14 -14.35 -39.51
CA PRO A 216 0.24 -14.81 -39.33
C PRO A 216 1.28 -13.89 -40.02
N GLU A 217 0.94 -13.31 -41.17
CA GLU A 217 1.81 -12.42 -41.95
C GLU A 217 2.15 -11.14 -41.15
N THR A 218 1.19 -10.63 -40.37
CA THR A 218 1.39 -9.45 -39.50
C THR A 218 2.41 -9.78 -38.41
N LEU A 219 2.26 -10.92 -37.77
CA LEU A 219 3.19 -11.37 -36.70
C LEU A 219 4.57 -11.67 -37.28
N GLN A 220 4.65 -12.33 -38.43
CA GLN A 220 5.92 -12.62 -39.09
C GLN A 220 6.65 -11.33 -39.50
N LYS A 221 5.92 -10.31 -39.96
CA LYS A 221 6.47 -9.02 -40.32
C LYS A 221 7.02 -8.29 -39.08
N LEU A 222 6.36 -8.40 -37.90
CA LEU A 222 6.80 -7.79 -36.65
C LEU A 222 8.04 -8.48 -36.09
N LEU A 223 8.04 -9.83 -36.08
CA LEU A 223 9.09 -10.64 -35.45
C LEU A 223 10.29 -10.84 -36.37
N GLY A 224 10.08 -10.88 -37.70
CA GLY A 224 11.10 -11.29 -38.65
C GLY A 224 11.48 -12.76 -38.41
N ASP A 225 12.77 -13.01 -38.21
CA ASP A 225 13.31 -14.34 -37.94
C ASP A 225 13.42 -14.66 -36.44
N GLU A 226 12.98 -13.74 -35.57
CA GLU A 226 13.01 -13.90 -34.11
C GLU A 226 11.80 -14.69 -33.60
N LEU A 227 11.99 -15.48 -32.54
CA LEU A 227 10.94 -16.20 -31.85
C LEU A 227 10.56 -15.48 -30.55
N ALA A 228 9.26 -15.30 -30.33
CA ALA A 228 8.77 -14.82 -29.05
C ALA A 228 8.91 -15.89 -27.96
N GLN A 229 9.51 -15.55 -26.82
CA GLN A 229 9.60 -16.42 -25.66
C GLN A 229 8.30 -16.48 -24.87
N CYS A 230 7.48 -15.42 -24.95
CA CYS A 230 6.20 -15.31 -24.29
C CYS A 230 5.21 -14.55 -25.19
N VAL A 231 3.95 -14.96 -25.16
CA VAL A 231 2.84 -14.27 -25.82
C VAL A 231 1.83 -13.87 -24.74
N ASN A 232 1.58 -12.57 -24.63
CA ASN A 232 0.51 -12.03 -23.78
C ASN A 232 -0.53 -11.41 -24.69
N THR A 233 -1.77 -11.89 -24.63
CA THR A 233 -2.85 -11.45 -25.52
C THR A 233 -4.19 -11.51 -24.80
N ASP A 234 -5.04 -10.55 -25.12
CA ASP A 234 -6.45 -10.52 -24.71
C ASP A 234 -7.30 -10.63 -26.01
N PRO A 235 -7.61 -11.86 -26.46
CA PRO A 235 -8.37 -12.07 -27.68
C PRO A 235 -9.84 -11.70 -27.47
N PRO A 236 -10.54 -11.23 -28.52
CA PRO A 236 -11.99 -11.02 -28.46
C PRO A 236 -12.69 -12.35 -28.13
N TYR A 237 -13.61 -12.30 -27.17
CA TYR A 237 -14.27 -13.50 -26.60
C TYR A 237 -15.40 -14.07 -27.50
N GLY A 238 -15.61 -13.54 -28.69
CA GLY A 238 -16.70 -13.98 -29.59
C GLY A 238 -18.11 -13.68 -29.06
N ILE A 239 -18.21 -12.81 -28.08
CA ILE A 239 -19.46 -12.27 -27.59
C ILE A 239 -19.69 -10.97 -28.36
N SER A 240 -20.58 -11.00 -29.34
CA SER A 240 -21.10 -9.77 -29.94
C SER A 240 -21.48 -8.80 -28.80
N LEU A 241 -20.65 -7.84 -28.53
CA LEU A 241 -20.95 -6.77 -27.57
C LEU A 241 -21.98 -5.80 -28.18
N ASP A 242 -23.11 -6.36 -28.62
CA ASP A 242 -24.33 -5.62 -28.86
C ASP A 242 -24.88 -5.22 -27.50
N GLY A 243 -24.54 -4.03 -27.05
CA GLY A 243 -25.06 -3.21 -25.98
C GLY A 243 -26.20 -3.65 -25.08
N GLY A 244 -26.30 -4.92 -24.72
CA GLY A 244 -27.42 -5.50 -24.01
C GLY A 244 -27.05 -6.17 -22.69
N GLY A 245 -26.54 -5.46 -21.69
CA GLY A 245 -26.31 -6.11 -20.40
C GLY A 245 -25.80 -5.23 -19.24
N GLY A 246 -25.85 -3.94 -19.34
CA GLY A 246 -25.46 -3.06 -18.24
C GLY A 246 -26.32 -1.82 -18.18
N ASN A 247 -26.74 -1.46 -16.99
CA ASN A 247 -27.62 -0.34 -16.68
C ASN A 247 -27.38 0.92 -17.54
N GLY A 248 -28.21 1.11 -18.55
CA GLY A 248 -28.69 2.39 -19.00
C GLY A 248 -27.71 3.23 -19.83
N LYS A 249 -27.99 4.28 -20.17
CA LYS A 249 -27.64 5.42 -21.01
C LYS A 249 -26.14 5.67 -21.29
N ARG A 250 -25.19 5.30 -20.42
CA ARG A 250 -23.75 5.56 -20.60
C ARG A 250 -23.10 4.66 -21.65
N GLN A 251 -23.48 3.38 -21.72
CA GLN A 251 -22.93 2.45 -22.71
C GLN A 251 -23.36 2.76 -24.16
N LYS A 252 -24.57 3.27 -24.39
CA LYS A 252 -25.02 3.66 -25.72
C LYS A 252 -24.16 4.76 -26.35
N GLN A 253 -23.69 5.70 -25.55
CA GLN A 253 -22.87 6.82 -26.04
C GLN A 253 -21.43 6.40 -26.38
N GLN A 254 -20.89 5.38 -25.69
CA GLN A 254 -19.58 4.82 -25.99
C GLN A 254 -19.60 3.95 -27.27
N ILE A 255 -20.67 3.18 -27.48
CA ILE A 255 -20.82 2.33 -28.69
C ILE A 255 -21.01 3.18 -29.95
N GLU A 256 -21.71 4.29 -29.85
CA GLU A 256 -21.87 5.22 -30.99
C GLU A 256 -20.55 5.89 -31.41
N ASN A 257 -19.57 6.00 -30.48
CA ASN A 257 -18.29 6.66 -30.76
C ASN A 257 -17.15 5.70 -31.18
N ASN A 258 -17.20 4.40 -30.80
CA ASN A 258 -16.06 3.48 -31.00
C ASN A 258 -16.25 2.45 -32.10
N GLY A 259 -17.43 2.31 -32.70
CA GLY A 259 -17.69 1.26 -33.68
C GLY A 259 -17.63 -0.17 -33.10
N MET A 260 -17.93 -1.18 -33.94
CA MET A 260 -17.79 -2.58 -33.55
C MET A 260 -16.32 -2.98 -33.47
N ILE A 261 -15.94 -3.76 -32.46
CA ILE A 261 -14.61 -4.34 -32.36
C ILE A 261 -14.46 -5.32 -33.54
N ALA A 262 -13.43 -5.12 -34.37
CA ALA A 262 -13.17 -5.99 -35.49
C ALA A 262 -12.93 -7.44 -35.00
N ASN A 263 -13.59 -8.41 -35.65
CA ASN A 263 -13.51 -9.85 -35.37
C ASN A 263 -14.21 -10.33 -34.06
N ASP A 264 -15.07 -9.53 -33.44
CA ASP A 264 -15.85 -9.97 -32.26
C ASP A 264 -17.00 -10.94 -32.64
N GLU A 265 -17.29 -11.12 -33.91
CA GLU A 265 -18.32 -12.04 -34.44
C GLU A 265 -17.77 -13.44 -34.83
N LEU A 266 -16.49 -13.70 -34.60
CA LEU A 266 -15.89 -15.00 -34.93
C LEU A 266 -16.28 -16.04 -33.87
N THR A 267 -17.26 -16.88 -34.21
CA THR A 267 -17.63 -18.10 -33.48
C THR A 267 -16.71 -19.27 -33.80
#